data_203ef235f90a2358c81fe652cecfd5a4
#
_entry.id   203ef235f90a2358c81fe652cecfd5a4
#
_cell.length_a   1.000
_cell.length_b   1.000
_cell.length_c   1.000
_cell.angle_alpha   90.00
_cell.angle_beta   90.00
_cell.angle_gamma   90.00
#
_symmetry.space_group_name_H-M   'P 1'
#
loop_
_entity.id
_entity.type
_entity.pdbx_description
1 polymer ?
#
loop_
_entity_poly.entity_id
_entity_poly.type
_entity_poly.pdbx_seq_one_letter_code
_entity_poly.pdbx_strand_id
1 'polypeptide(L)'
;MRVAEPMNEMAKELSDNDLQATTDFFAKQPASNPPADAGDPARLERSRAVEEQSHCDVCHRPDFSGRDNVPRLADQREDCLLKTLHEYKSGARRGYDASMAEVLQPIDDAQLVEFAYYLTHLR
;
A
#
# COMPACT_ATOMS: atom_id res chain seq x y z
N MET A 1 2.26 -16.47 -3.93
CA MET A 1 2.91 -16.44 -2.61
C MET A 1 3.92 -15.30 -2.60
N ARG A 2 3.84 -14.42 -1.61
CA ARG A 2 4.83 -13.34 -1.43
C ARG A 2 6.19 -13.96 -1.14
N VAL A 3 7.23 -13.51 -1.83
CA VAL A 3 8.61 -13.95 -1.58
C VAL A 3 9.36 -12.81 -0.91
N ALA A 4 9.65 -13.00 0.36
CA ALA A 4 10.51 -12.12 1.16
C ALA A 4 11.41 -13.04 1.97
N GLU A 5 12.58 -13.38 1.43
CA GLU A 5 13.44 -14.43 1.99
C GLU A 5 13.65 -14.32 3.51
N PRO A 6 13.98 -13.16 4.09
CA PRO A 6 14.13 -13.08 5.53
C PRO A 6 12.85 -13.42 6.29
N MET A 7 11.68 -13.00 5.80
CA MET A 7 10.40 -13.30 6.43
C MET A 7 10.00 -14.77 6.23
N ASN A 8 10.29 -15.33 5.06
CA ASN A 8 10.02 -16.74 4.80
C ASN A 8 10.82 -17.64 5.75
N GLU A 9 12.08 -17.32 5.99
CA GLU A 9 12.90 -18.07 6.96
C GLU A 9 12.36 -17.97 8.38
N MET A 10 12.01 -16.75 8.81
CA MET A 10 11.44 -16.53 10.15
C MET A 10 10.08 -17.23 10.34
N ALA A 11 9.28 -17.30 9.29
CA ALA A 11 7.96 -17.93 9.37
C ALA A 11 7.96 -19.44 9.29
N LYS A 12 9.05 -20.09 8.86
CA LYS A 12 9.13 -21.54 8.71
C LYS A 12 8.90 -22.32 10.01
N GLU A 13 9.28 -21.72 11.14
CA GLU A 13 9.22 -22.34 12.46
C GLU A 13 7.89 -22.08 13.18
N LEU A 14 7.02 -21.24 12.59
CA LEU A 14 5.73 -20.92 13.19
C LEU A 14 4.71 -22.00 12.85
N SER A 15 4.00 -22.47 13.86
CA SER A 15 2.83 -23.33 13.66
C SER A 15 1.64 -22.54 13.12
N ASP A 16 0.64 -23.23 12.57
CA ASP A 16 -0.60 -22.59 12.14
C ASP A 16 -1.28 -21.81 13.27
N ASN A 17 -1.20 -22.29 14.51
CA ASN A 17 -1.72 -21.58 15.67
C ASN A 17 -0.94 -20.29 15.96
N ASP A 18 0.38 -20.29 15.81
CA ASP A 18 1.20 -19.08 15.98
C ASP A 18 0.90 -18.06 14.87
N LEU A 19 0.73 -18.51 13.64
CA LEU A 19 0.33 -17.67 12.52
C LEU A 19 -1.03 -17.03 12.75
N GLN A 20 -2.01 -17.82 13.20
CA GLN A 20 -3.35 -17.30 13.51
C GLN A 20 -3.31 -16.29 14.66
N ALA A 21 -2.63 -16.62 15.75
CA ALA A 21 -2.50 -15.73 16.92
C ALA A 21 -1.80 -14.41 16.55
N THR A 22 -0.75 -14.47 15.75
CA THR A 22 -0.01 -13.30 15.28
C THR A 22 -0.90 -12.42 14.38
N THR A 23 -1.63 -13.05 13.44
CA THR A 23 -2.56 -12.36 12.56
C THR A 23 -3.66 -11.66 13.34
N ASP A 24 -4.29 -12.36 14.31
CA ASP A 24 -5.33 -11.80 15.16
C ASP A 24 -4.84 -10.64 16.03
N PHE A 25 -3.59 -10.72 16.50
CA PHE A 25 -2.98 -9.65 17.26
C PHE A 25 -2.80 -8.38 16.38
N PHE A 26 -2.17 -8.51 15.22
CA PHE A 26 -1.93 -7.35 14.35
C PHE A 26 -3.21 -6.78 13.74
N ALA A 27 -4.22 -7.61 13.43
CA ALA A 27 -5.50 -7.14 12.93
C ALA A 27 -6.25 -6.23 13.92
N LYS A 28 -5.97 -6.36 15.21
CA LYS A 28 -6.58 -5.53 16.29
C LYS A 28 -5.78 -4.26 16.59
N GLN A 29 -4.57 -4.12 16.03
CA GLN A 29 -3.78 -2.93 16.28
C GLN A 29 -4.36 -1.73 15.54
N PRO A 30 -4.45 -0.56 16.17
CA PRO A 30 -4.82 0.66 15.46
C PRO A 30 -3.78 0.94 14.38
N ALA A 31 -4.25 1.30 13.19
CA ALA A 31 -3.36 1.85 12.19
C ALA A 31 -2.87 3.21 12.70
N SER A 32 -1.62 3.30 13.09
CA SER A 32 -1.03 4.52 13.59
C SER A 32 0.34 4.73 13.00
N ASN A 33 0.48 5.79 12.30
CA ASN A 33 1.65 6.66 12.14
C ASN A 33 1.25 7.80 11.19
N PRO A 34 0.47 8.77 11.68
CA PRO A 34 0.27 9.95 10.88
C PRO A 34 1.64 10.57 10.60
N PRO A 35 1.86 11.11 9.40
CA PRO A 35 3.07 11.88 9.12
C PRO A 35 3.21 13.00 10.15
N ALA A 36 4.44 13.40 10.42
CA ALA A 36 4.75 14.42 11.42
C ALA A 36 4.17 15.80 11.05
N ASP A 37 3.80 16.02 9.79
CA ASP A 37 3.23 17.24 9.27
C ASP A 37 1.91 17.01 8.51
N ALA A 38 1.25 18.14 8.14
CA ALA A 38 0.00 18.10 7.39
C ALA A 38 0.19 17.93 5.87
N GLY A 39 1.43 17.91 5.41
CA GLY A 39 1.78 17.92 3.99
C GLY A 39 1.63 19.30 3.33
N ASP A 40 2.22 19.43 2.15
CA ASP A 40 2.07 20.61 1.30
C ASP A 40 0.70 20.58 0.60
N PRO A 41 -0.20 21.57 0.84
CA PRO A 41 -1.54 21.57 0.26
C PRO A 41 -1.55 21.55 -1.27
N ALA A 42 -0.61 22.27 -1.91
CA ALA A 42 -0.54 22.31 -3.36
C ALA A 42 -0.06 20.98 -3.95
N ARG A 43 0.82 20.28 -3.25
CA ARG A 43 1.25 18.95 -3.63
C ARG A 43 0.14 17.91 -3.43
N LEU A 44 -0.58 17.99 -2.33
CA LEU A 44 -1.72 17.11 -2.04
C LEU A 44 -2.82 17.24 -3.11
N GLU A 45 -3.11 18.46 -3.56
CA GLU A 45 -4.12 18.68 -4.60
C GLU A 45 -3.69 18.08 -5.96
N ARG A 46 -2.41 18.23 -6.34
CA ARG A 46 -1.88 17.58 -7.56
C ARG A 46 -1.93 16.05 -7.45
N SER A 47 -1.59 15.54 -6.30
CA SER A 47 -1.59 14.10 -6.03
C SER A 47 -2.99 13.49 -6.07
N ARG A 48 -3.99 14.24 -5.58
CA ARG A 48 -5.39 13.86 -5.64
C ARG A 48 -5.89 13.70 -7.08
N ALA A 49 -5.43 14.53 -8.00
CA ALA A 49 -5.78 14.41 -9.41
C ALA A 49 -5.31 13.06 -10.02
N VAL A 50 -4.21 12.49 -9.55
CA VAL A 50 -3.75 11.15 -9.96
C VAL A 50 -4.73 10.08 -9.49
N GLU A 51 -5.21 10.19 -8.26
CA GLU A 51 -6.20 9.28 -7.69
C GLU A 51 -7.52 9.30 -8.48
N GLU A 52 -8.05 10.50 -8.73
CA GLU A 52 -9.30 10.71 -9.47
C GLU A 52 -9.26 10.13 -10.90
N GLN A 53 -8.10 10.12 -11.54
CA GLN A 53 -7.91 9.51 -12.85
C GLN A 53 -7.77 7.99 -12.79
N SER A 54 -7.23 7.46 -11.72
CA SER A 54 -6.84 6.05 -11.60
C SER A 54 -7.87 5.21 -10.84
N HIS A 55 -8.86 5.84 -10.19
CA HIS A 55 -9.96 5.19 -9.44
C HIS A 55 -9.49 4.13 -8.43
N CYS A 56 -8.41 4.41 -7.73
CA CYS A 56 -7.83 3.49 -6.75
C CYS A 56 -8.78 3.23 -5.58
N ASP A 57 -9.61 4.21 -5.25
CA ASP A 57 -10.64 4.18 -4.21
C ASP A 57 -11.68 3.09 -4.41
N VAL A 58 -11.98 2.70 -5.65
CA VAL A 58 -12.97 1.66 -5.99
C VAL A 58 -12.63 0.33 -5.31
N CYS A 59 -11.35 -0.04 -5.30
CA CYS A 59 -10.88 -1.27 -4.65
C CYS A 59 -10.41 -1.03 -3.22
N HIS A 60 -9.63 0.04 -3.00
CA HIS A 60 -9.01 0.33 -1.70
C HIS A 60 -9.91 1.10 -0.73
N ARG A 61 -11.15 1.43 -1.09
CA ARG A 61 -12.12 2.33 -0.45
C ARG A 61 -11.76 3.82 -0.57
N PRO A 62 -12.73 4.73 -0.46
CA PRO A 62 -12.49 6.17 -0.54
C PRO A 62 -11.56 6.74 0.54
N ASP A 63 -11.48 6.07 1.70
CA ASP A 63 -10.57 6.41 2.79
C ASP A 63 -9.24 5.63 2.74
N PHE A 64 -9.04 4.81 1.72
CA PHE A 64 -7.89 3.92 1.54
C PHE A 64 -7.60 2.99 2.73
N SER A 65 -8.62 2.68 3.52
CA SER A 65 -8.52 1.75 4.65
C SER A 65 -8.39 0.27 4.22
N GLY A 66 -8.66 -0.02 2.96
CA GLY A 66 -8.67 -1.38 2.43
C GLY A 66 -9.92 -2.20 2.82
N ARG A 67 -10.03 -3.39 2.27
CA ARG A 67 -11.09 -4.36 2.61
C ARG A 67 -10.68 -5.76 2.22
N ASP A 68 -11.07 -6.75 2.99
CA ASP A 68 -10.78 -8.17 2.72
C ASP A 68 -9.29 -8.40 2.39
N ASN A 69 -8.99 -8.85 1.17
CA ASN A 69 -7.64 -9.04 0.67
C ASN A 69 -7.03 -7.79 0.00
N VAL A 70 -7.80 -6.71 -0.14
CA VAL A 70 -7.32 -5.43 -0.67
C VAL A 70 -6.67 -4.63 0.46
N PRO A 71 -5.37 -4.34 0.40
CA PRO A 71 -4.64 -3.77 1.53
C PRO A 71 -5.02 -2.32 1.81
N ARG A 72 -4.86 -1.93 3.07
CA ARG A 72 -4.84 -0.53 3.47
C ARG A 72 -3.66 0.18 2.81
N LEU A 73 -3.88 1.39 2.29
CA LEU A 73 -2.85 2.28 1.72
C LEU A 73 -2.62 3.53 2.56
N ALA A 74 -3.69 4.07 3.17
CA ALA A 74 -3.59 5.26 4.02
C ALA A 74 -2.66 5.04 5.22
N ASP A 75 -1.96 6.08 5.64
CA ASP A 75 -1.00 6.09 6.76
C ASP A 75 0.19 5.11 6.61
N GLN A 76 0.50 4.71 5.39
CA GLN A 76 1.71 3.92 5.12
C GLN A 76 2.90 4.85 4.90
N ARG A 77 4.11 4.34 5.14
CA ARG A 77 5.34 5.08 4.85
C ARG A 77 5.48 5.34 3.36
N GLU A 78 5.83 6.58 2.99
CA GLU A 78 5.97 7.00 1.59
C GLU A 78 6.98 6.13 0.82
N ASP A 79 8.13 5.84 1.41
CA ASP A 79 9.16 5.00 0.79
C ASP A 79 8.69 3.56 0.53
N CYS A 80 7.89 3.01 1.46
CA CYS A 80 7.30 1.68 1.30
C CYS A 80 6.24 1.65 0.19
N LEU A 81 5.37 2.67 0.15
CA LEU A 81 4.36 2.82 -0.90
C LEU A 81 5.01 2.96 -2.27
N LEU A 82 5.96 3.88 -2.41
CA LEU A 82 6.64 4.14 -3.67
C LEU A 82 7.38 2.90 -4.20
N LYS A 83 8.14 2.23 -3.34
CA LYS A 83 8.78 0.96 -3.68
C LYS A 83 7.76 -0.06 -4.17
N THR A 84 6.65 -0.22 -3.44
CA THR A 84 5.61 -1.20 -3.76
C THR A 84 4.93 -0.90 -5.11
N LEU A 85 4.61 0.37 -5.37
CA LEU A 85 4.02 0.82 -6.63
C LEU A 85 4.95 0.54 -7.83
N HIS A 86 6.24 0.83 -7.69
CA HIS A 86 7.24 0.49 -8.72
C HIS A 86 7.40 -1.01 -8.93
N GLU A 87 7.37 -1.81 -7.86
CA GLU A 87 7.44 -3.28 -7.95
C GLU A 87 6.24 -3.87 -8.70
N TYR A 88 5.03 -3.33 -8.49
CA TYR A 88 3.85 -3.73 -9.24
C TYR A 88 3.95 -3.32 -10.70
N LYS A 89 4.31 -2.07 -10.99
CA LYS A 89 4.44 -1.54 -12.35
C LYS A 89 5.49 -2.30 -13.17
N SER A 90 6.62 -2.63 -12.57
CA SER A 90 7.70 -3.39 -13.22
C SER A 90 7.46 -4.90 -13.31
N GLY A 91 6.41 -5.42 -12.66
CA GLY A 91 6.16 -6.87 -12.55
C GLY A 91 7.13 -7.61 -11.62
N ALA A 92 7.94 -6.89 -10.85
CA ALA A 92 8.86 -7.50 -9.88
C ALA A 92 8.10 -8.12 -8.69
N ARG A 93 6.92 -7.61 -8.38
CA ARG A 93 6.09 -8.11 -7.28
C ARG A 93 5.23 -9.29 -7.73
N ARG A 94 5.73 -10.50 -7.49
CA ARG A 94 5.08 -11.75 -7.91
C ARG A 94 4.10 -12.29 -6.86
N GLY A 95 3.09 -13.04 -7.32
CA GLY A 95 2.14 -13.74 -6.43
C GLY A 95 1.00 -12.87 -5.91
N TYR A 96 0.74 -11.75 -6.57
CA TYR A 96 -0.37 -10.83 -6.29
C TYR A 96 -1.36 -10.79 -7.46
N ASP A 97 -2.49 -10.13 -7.23
CA ASP A 97 -3.47 -9.90 -8.28
C ASP A 97 -2.86 -9.05 -9.41
N ALA A 98 -3.02 -9.51 -10.64
CA ALA A 98 -2.49 -8.85 -11.82
C ALA A 98 -3.14 -7.48 -12.08
N SER A 99 -4.36 -7.25 -11.58
CA SER A 99 -5.09 -6.00 -11.74
C SER A 99 -4.32 -4.79 -11.24
N MET A 100 -3.56 -4.92 -10.15
CA MET A 100 -2.71 -3.82 -9.66
C MET A 100 -1.60 -3.47 -10.64
N ALA A 101 -0.99 -4.45 -11.28
CA ALA A 101 0.04 -4.19 -12.30
C ALA A 101 -0.56 -3.50 -13.54
N GLU A 102 -1.75 -3.89 -13.94
CA GLU A 102 -2.46 -3.32 -15.10
C GLU A 102 -2.87 -1.86 -14.85
N VAL A 103 -3.47 -1.57 -13.69
CA VAL A 103 -3.90 -0.21 -13.30
C VAL A 103 -2.73 0.77 -13.25
N LEU A 104 -1.54 0.31 -12.86
CA LEU A 104 -0.36 1.17 -12.74
C LEU A 104 0.38 1.42 -14.08
N GLN A 105 0.08 0.67 -15.16
CA GLN A 105 0.78 0.85 -16.45
C GLN A 105 0.70 2.27 -17.02
N PRO A 106 -0.47 2.94 -17.04
CA PRO A 106 -0.59 4.29 -17.60
C PRO A 106 -0.01 5.40 -16.71
N ILE A 107 0.27 5.13 -15.43
CA ILE A 107 0.74 6.11 -14.46
C ILE A 107 2.26 6.23 -14.58
N ASP A 108 2.78 7.44 -14.80
CA ASP A 108 4.22 7.66 -14.88
C ASP A 108 4.89 7.70 -13.48
N ASP A 109 6.23 7.67 -13.45
CA ASP A 109 6.97 7.59 -12.19
C ASP A 109 6.82 8.87 -11.33
N ALA A 110 6.66 10.04 -11.95
CA ALA A 110 6.42 11.28 -11.22
C ALA A 110 5.03 11.26 -10.55
N GLN A 111 4.02 10.72 -11.23
CA GLN A 111 2.69 10.51 -10.69
C GLN A 111 2.70 9.48 -9.54
N LEU A 112 3.50 8.42 -9.63
CA LEU A 112 3.65 7.45 -8.54
C LEU A 112 4.26 8.09 -7.28
N VAL A 113 5.23 8.98 -7.43
CA VAL A 113 5.82 9.75 -6.32
C VAL A 113 4.77 10.64 -5.66
N GLU A 114 3.99 11.37 -6.46
CA GLU A 114 2.92 12.23 -5.94
C GLU A 114 1.83 11.41 -5.24
N PHE A 115 1.45 10.27 -5.80
CA PHE A 115 0.43 9.42 -5.22
C PHE A 115 0.89 8.78 -3.90
N ALA A 116 2.14 8.31 -3.81
CA ALA A 116 2.71 7.80 -2.56
C ALA A 116 2.71 8.89 -1.47
N TYR A 117 3.06 10.12 -1.82
CA TYR A 117 2.99 11.27 -0.92
C TYR A 117 1.56 11.52 -0.43
N TYR A 118 0.57 11.52 -1.32
CA TYR A 118 -0.84 11.69 -0.98
C TYR A 118 -1.31 10.65 0.04
N LEU A 119 -1.09 9.37 -0.25
CA LEU A 119 -1.51 8.27 0.61
C LEU A 119 -0.90 8.31 2.02
N THR A 120 0.34 8.77 2.13
CA THR A 120 1.04 8.93 3.42
C THR A 120 0.39 10.02 4.28
N HIS A 121 -0.20 11.05 3.67
CA HIS A 121 -0.81 12.19 4.36
C HIS A 121 -2.33 12.10 4.50
N LEU A 122 -2.96 11.02 4.03
CA LEU A 122 -4.39 10.76 4.29
C LEU A 122 -4.64 10.45 5.76
N ARG A 123 -5.64 11.13 6.33
CA ARG A 123 -6.06 10.99 7.73
C ARG A 123 -7.51 10.55 7.83
#